data_a05e3e3171d8ccd76b5c733d35935103
#
_entry.id   a05e3e3171d8ccd76b5c733d35935103
#
_cell.length_a   1.000
_cell.length_b   1.000
_cell.length_c   1.000
_cell.angle_alpha   90.00
_cell.angle_beta   90.00
_cell.angle_gamma   90.00
#
_symmetry.space_group_name_H-M   'P 1'
#
loop_
_entity.id
_entity.type
_entity.pdbx_description
1 polymer ?
#
loop_
_entity_poly.entity_id
_entity_poly.type
_entity_poly.pdbx_seq_one_letter_code
_entity_poly.pdbx_strand_id
1 'polypeptide(L)'
;VKKASPSLGDINLDVDIVQQAQTYEANGAVMISVLTDEVFFKGHLDYLREISSQVEIPTLNKDFIIDEKQIIRARNAGATVILLIVAALSEERLKELYDYATELGLEVLVETHNLAELEVAHRLGAEIIGVNNRNLTTFEVDLQTSVDLAQHFKKGHYYISESAIFTEQDAEGLASSFNGILVGTALMQAEDVAQRIKAVSY
;
A
#
# COMPACT_ATOMS: atom_id res chain seq x y z
N VAL A 1 7.23 5.22 0.07
CA VAL A 1 7.98 6.27 0.77
C VAL A 1 7.16 6.78 1.94
N LYS A 2 7.75 6.81 3.14
CA LYS A 2 7.07 7.11 4.40
C LYS A 2 8.04 7.77 5.38
N LYS A 3 7.79 9.02 5.78
CA LYS A 3 8.66 9.77 6.71
C LYS A 3 8.40 9.47 8.18
N ALA A 4 7.16 9.17 8.54
CA ALA A 4 6.73 8.88 9.90
C ALA A 4 5.57 7.87 9.91
N SER A 5 5.22 7.36 11.09
CA SER A 5 3.99 6.57 11.29
C SER A 5 3.47 6.72 12.72
N PRO A 6 2.16 6.50 12.96
CA PRO A 6 1.60 6.57 14.32
C PRO A 6 2.26 5.62 15.32
N SER A 7 2.73 4.46 14.84
CA SER A 7 3.32 3.41 15.69
C SER A 7 4.80 3.61 16.03
N LEU A 8 5.56 4.32 15.18
CA LEU A 8 7.01 4.47 15.30
C LEU A 8 7.45 5.93 15.46
N GLY A 9 6.52 6.89 15.33
CA GLY A 9 6.88 8.30 15.25
C GLY A 9 7.68 8.61 13.98
N ASP A 10 8.67 9.44 14.10
CA ASP A 10 9.55 9.82 13.00
C ASP A 10 10.48 8.65 12.60
N ILE A 11 10.49 8.33 11.31
CA ILE A 11 11.29 7.23 10.76
C ILE A 11 12.53 7.79 10.07
N ASN A 12 12.33 8.68 9.08
CA ASN A 12 13.39 9.35 8.36
C ASN A 12 12.83 10.66 7.75
N LEU A 13 12.96 11.75 8.50
CA LEU A 13 12.41 13.06 8.09
C LEU A 13 13.22 13.72 6.97
N ASP A 14 14.54 13.46 6.96
CA ASP A 14 15.48 14.11 6.04
C ASP A 14 15.69 13.32 4.75
N VAL A 15 14.94 12.24 4.54
CA VAL A 15 15.06 11.42 3.33
C VAL A 15 14.78 12.24 2.06
N ASP A 16 15.67 12.15 1.09
CA ASP A 16 15.38 12.57 -0.28
C ASP A 16 14.39 11.58 -0.90
N ILE A 17 13.13 12.01 -0.99
CA ILE A 17 12.02 11.16 -1.41
C ILE A 17 12.14 10.71 -2.87
N VAL A 18 12.71 11.53 -3.73
CA VAL A 18 12.91 11.20 -5.15
C VAL A 18 14.05 10.20 -5.29
N GLN A 19 15.18 10.45 -4.66
CA GLN A 19 16.30 9.52 -4.68
C GLN A 19 15.91 8.16 -4.09
N GLN A 20 15.12 8.16 -3.01
CA GLN A 20 14.60 6.93 -2.41
C GLN A 20 13.71 6.15 -3.39
N ALA A 21 12.79 6.83 -4.07
CA ALA A 21 11.91 6.24 -5.05
C ALA A 21 12.67 5.66 -6.26
N GLN A 22 13.63 6.42 -6.80
CA GLN A 22 14.50 5.96 -7.88
C GLN A 22 15.36 4.76 -7.47
N THR A 23 15.81 4.73 -6.22
CA THR A 23 16.53 3.56 -5.67
C THR A 23 15.62 2.34 -5.62
N TYR A 24 14.34 2.50 -5.25
CA TYR A 24 13.38 1.40 -5.27
C TYR A 24 13.17 0.86 -6.69
N GLU A 25 12.91 1.73 -7.65
CA GLU A 25 12.72 1.39 -9.06
C GLU A 25 13.95 0.66 -9.63
N ALA A 26 15.14 1.22 -9.43
CA ALA A 26 16.40 0.66 -9.93
C ALA A 26 16.73 -0.74 -9.34
N ASN A 27 16.13 -1.11 -8.22
CA ASN A 27 16.35 -2.40 -7.56
C ASN A 27 15.16 -3.36 -7.65
N GLY A 28 14.22 -3.11 -8.57
CA GLY A 28 13.18 -4.08 -8.93
C GLY A 28 11.83 -3.88 -8.25
N ALA A 29 11.62 -2.75 -7.58
CA ALA A 29 10.26 -2.39 -7.17
C ALA A 29 9.37 -2.23 -8.42
N VAL A 30 8.17 -2.78 -8.37
CA VAL A 30 7.20 -2.71 -9.49
C VAL A 30 6.16 -1.61 -9.30
N MET A 31 6.09 -1.04 -8.10
CA MET A 31 5.21 0.07 -7.74
C MET A 31 5.79 0.81 -6.54
N ILE A 32 5.55 2.10 -6.43
CA ILE A 32 5.96 2.91 -5.29
C ILE A 32 4.75 3.45 -4.55
N SER A 33 4.61 3.07 -3.27
CA SER A 33 3.61 3.64 -2.37
C SER A 33 4.11 4.95 -1.77
N VAL A 34 3.33 6.02 -1.91
CA VAL A 34 3.64 7.35 -1.39
C VAL A 34 2.57 7.76 -0.38
N LEU A 35 2.97 7.94 0.88
CA LEU A 35 2.10 8.44 1.93
C LEU A 35 1.88 9.95 1.73
N THR A 36 0.61 10.35 1.66
CA THR A 36 0.22 11.77 1.46
C THR A 36 -0.53 12.35 2.65
N ASP A 37 -0.93 11.54 3.63
CA ASP A 37 -1.50 12.04 4.88
C ASP A 37 -0.45 12.83 5.66
N GLU A 38 -0.80 14.09 5.98
CA GLU A 38 0.11 15.04 6.64
C GLU A 38 0.17 14.83 8.16
N VAL A 39 -0.93 14.40 8.75
CA VAL A 39 -1.09 14.36 10.21
C VAL A 39 -0.38 13.15 10.81
N PHE A 40 -0.68 11.96 10.31
CA PHE A 40 -0.19 10.69 10.89
C PHE A 40 1.13 10.21 10.29
N PHE A 41 1.38 10.52 9.02
CA PHE A 41 2.53 9.98 8.30
C PHE A 41 3.54 11.04 7.85
N LYS A 42 3.28 12.32 8.15
CA LYS A 42 4.08 13.47 7.68
C LYS A 42 4.34 13.41 6.16
N GLY A 43 3.30 12.93 5.45
CA GLY A 43 3.27 12.89 4.00
C GLY A 43 2.86 14.24 3.42
N HIS A 44 2.83 14.32 2.10
CA HIS A 44 2.29 15.45 1.39
C HIS A 44 1.95 15.06 -0.05
N LEU A 45 0.91 15.67 -0.61
CA LEU A 45 0.51 15.38 -2.00
C LEU A 45 1.60 15.79 -3.02
N ASP A 46 2.41 16.80 -2.69
CA ASP A 46 3.53 17.19 -3.53
C ASP A 46 4.62 16.12 -3.62
N TYR A 47 4.80 15.28 -2.56
CA TYR A 47 5.72 14.14 -2.63
C TYR A 47 5.28 13.13 -3.70
N LEU A 48 3.98 12.88 -3.81
CA LEU A 48 3.43 12.04 -4.87
C LEU A 48 3.70 12.65 -6.25
N ARG A 49 3.48 13.95 -6.40
CA ARG A 49 3.71 14.68 -7.67
C ARG A 49 5.19 14.64 -8.07
N GLU A 50 6.09 14.89 -7.14
CA GLU A 50 7.53 14.87 -7.40
C GLU A 50 7.99 13.46 -7.78
N ILE A 51 7.62 12.43 -7.00
CA ILE A 51 8.00 11.05 -7.25
C ILE A 51 7.45 10.58 -8.60
N SER A 52 6.15 10.75 -8.85
CA SER A 52 5.50 10.27 -10.08
C SER A 52 6.05 10.92 -11.35
N SER A 53 6.67 12.10 -11.24
CA SER A 53 7.34 12.75 -12.37
C SER A 53 8.77 12.25 -12.63
N GLN A 54 9.35 11.46 -11.73
CA GLN A 54 10.76 11.05 -11.73
C GLN A 54 10.96 9.54 -11.80
N VAL A 55 9.87 8.75 -11.76
CA VAL A 55 9.90 7.29 -11.91
C VAL A 55 8.96 6.87 -13.04
N GLU A 56 9.21 5.73 -13.66
CA GLU A 56 8.37 5.20 -14.73
C GLU A 56 7.38 4.14 -14.24
N ILE A 57 7.65 3.52 -13.08
CA ILE A 57 6.77 2.53 -12.48
C ILE A 57 5.54 3.19 -11.82
N PRO A 58 4.42 2.46 -11.71
CA PRO A 58 3.20 2.96 -11.07
C PRO A 58 3.42 3.54 -9.69
N THR A 59 2.65 4.58 -9.35
CA THR A 59 2.63 5.16 -8.00
C THR A 59 1.27 4.98 -7.36
N LEU A 60 1.28 4.50 -6.11
CA LEU A 60 0.11 4.34 -5.25
C LEU A 60 -0.01 5.55 -4.32
N ASN A 61 -1.13 6.27 -4.39
CA ASN A 61 -1.51 7.23 -3.37
C ASN A 61 -1.99 6.50 -2.12
N LYS A 62 -1.18 6.49 -1.09
CA LYS A 62 -1.53 5.89 0.20
C LYS A 62 -2.01 6.96 1.16
N ASP A 63 -3.32 7.06 1.32
CA ASP A 63 -4.03 8.05 2.11
C ASP A 63 -5.36 7.48 2.61
N PHE A 64 -6.04 8.18 3.51
CA PHE A 64 -7.39 7.85 3.97
C PHE A 64 -8.42 8.50 3.02
N ILE A 65 -8.78 7.81 1.95
CA ILE A 65 -9.69 8.33 0.92
C ILE A 65 -11.14 8.04 1.32
N ILE A 66 -11.93 9.11 1.45
CA ILE A 66 -13.36 9.08 1.80
C ILE A 66 -14.22 9.94 0.87
N ASP A 67 -13.61 10.68 -0.06
CA ASP A 67 -14.27 11.65 -0.93
C ASP A 67 -13.64 11.65 -2.34
N GLU A 68 -14.46 11.82 -3.37
CA GLU A 68 -14.06 11.84 -4.79
C GLU A 68 -13.00 12.92 -5.08
N LYS A 69 -13.04 14.03 -4.35
CA LYS A 69 -12.04 15.11 -4.52
C LYS A 69 -10.63 14.63 -4.19
N GLN A 70 -10.48 13.70 -3.23
CA GLN A 70 -9.19 13.11 -2.91
C GLN A 70 -8.70 12.23 -4.08
N ILE A 71 -9.59 11.49 -4.73
CA ILE A 71 -9.28 10.68 -5.91
C ILE A 71 -8.82 11.56 -7.08
N ILE A 72 -9.53 12.67 -7.33
CA ILE A 72 -9.13 13.64 -8.37
C ILE A 72 -7.76 14.24 -8.05
N ARG A 73 -7.51 14.63 -6.80
CA ARG A 73 -6.21 15.17 -6.37
C ARG A 73 -5.07 14.17 -6.56
N ALA A 74 -5.29 12.93 -6.17
CA ALA A 74 -4.31 11.85 -6.33
C ALA A 74 -3.97 11.64 -7.81
N ARG A 75 -4.99 11.52 -8.68
CA ARG A 75 -4.81 11.39 -10.12
C ARG A 75 -4.03 12.57 -10.72
N ASN A 76 -4.40 13.79 -10.36
CA ASN A 76 -3.73 15.01 -10.84
C ASN A 76 -2.30 15.15 -10.31
N ALA A 77 -1.98 14.49 -9.21
CA ALA A 77 -0.61 14.39 -8.68
C ALA A 77 0.20 13.26 -9.32
N GLY A 78 -0.39 12.47 -10.24
CA GLY A 78 0.31 11.43 -10.99
C GLY A 78 0.11 10.02 -10.44
N ALA A 79 -0.77 9.81 -9.45
CA ALA A 79 -1.10 8.46 -9.01
C ALA A 79 -1.75 7.67 -10.14
N THR A 80 -1.37 6.41 -10.29
CA THR A 80 -2.03 5.43 -11.15
C THR A 80 -2.86 4.44 -10.34
N VAL A 81 -2.56 4.32 -9.06
CA VAL A 81 -3.29 3.49 -8.10
C VAL A 81 -3.67 4.31 -6.88
N ILE A 82 -4.85 4.07 -6.33
CA ILE A 82 -5.31 4.65 -5.06
C ILE A 82 -5.63 3.56 -4.05
N LEU A 83 -5.67 3.94 -2.77
CA LEU A 83 -6.05 3.07 -1.65
C LEU A 83 -7.49 3.35 -1.24
N LEU A 84 -8.31 2.30 -1.10
CA LEU A 84 -9.57 2.35 -0.37
C LEU A 84 -9.53 1.33 0.76
N ILE A 85 -9.89 1.76 1.98
CA ILE A 85 -9.82 0.95 3.20
C ILE A 85 -11.23 0.51 3.58
N VAL A 86 -11.51 -0.80 3.56
CA VAL A 86 -12.85 -1.34 3.88
C VAL A 86 -13.30 -0.89 5.27
N ALA A 87 -12.42 -0.94 6.27
CA ALA A 87 -12.73 -0.53 7.65
C ALA A 87 -13.13 0.95 7.80
N ALA A 88 -12.77 1.81 6.84
CA ALA A 88 -13.02 3.25 6.91
C ALA A 88 -14.31 3.70 6.18
N LEU A 89 -15.00 2.81 5.48
CA LEU A 89 -16.09 3.12 4.57
C LEU A 89 -17.27 2.16 4.78
N SER A 90 -18.50 2.65 4.57
CA SER A 90 -19.63 1.74 4.35
C SER A 90 -19.47 0.99 3.02
N GLU A 91 -20.06 -0.20 2.88
CA GLU A 91 -20.00 -0.96 1.62
C GLU A 91 -20.53 -0.16 0.43
N GLU A 92 -21.59 0.62 0.62
CA GLU A 92 -22.15 1.50 -0.40
C GLU A 92 -21.14 2.57 -0.82
N ARG A 93 -20.54 3.27 0.16
CA ARG A 93 -19.56 4.30 -0.12
C ARG A 93 -18.27 3.76 -0.75
N LEU A 94 -17.83 2.59 -0.30
CA LEU A 94 -16.69 1.89 -0.88
C LEU A 94 -16.94 1.61 -2.37
N LYS A 95 -18.14 1.14 -2.71
CA LYS A 95 -18.51 0.87 -4.11
C LYS A 95 -18.54 2.14 -4.95
N GLU A 96 -19.15 3.22 -4.45
CA GLU A 96 -19.19 4.51 -5.15
C GLU A 96 -17.79 5.02 -5.48
N LEU A 97 -16.88 5.02 -4.49
CA LEU A 97 -15.50 5.49 -4.68
C LEU A 97 -14.68 4.56 -5.58
N TYR A 98 -14.90 3.24 -5.48
CA TYR A 98 -14.26 2.26 -6.35
C TYR A 98 -14.66 2.46 -7.82
N ASP A 99 -15.96 2.54 -8.08
CA ASP A 99 -16.48 2.77 -9.43
C ASP A 99 -15.96 4.11 -9.99
N TYR A 100 -16.02 5.17 -9.18
CA TYR A 100 -15.54 6.48 -9.58
C TYR A 100 -14.03 6.50 -9.93
N ALA A 101 -13.21 5.84 -9.14
CA ALA A 101 -11.77 5.74 -9.41
C ALA A 101 -11.49 4.96 -10.71
N THR A 102 -12.18 3.84 -10.92
CA THR A 102 -12.04 3.03 -12.14
C THR A 102 -12.53 3.75 -13.40
N GLU A 103 -13.62 4.52 -13.31
CA GLU A 103 -14.08 5.40 -14.40
C GLU A 103 -13.06 6.47 -14.79
N LEU A 104 -12.28 6.94 -13.83
CA LEU A 104 -11.18 7.87 -14.07
C LEU A 104 -9.90 7.21 -14.62
N GLY A 105 -9.91 5.89 -14.80
CA GLY A 105 -8.77 5.11 -15.30
C GLY A 105 -7.70 4.81 -14.23
N LEU A 106 -8.06 4.88 -12.95
CA LEU A 106 -7.20 4.49 -11.83
C LEU A 106 -7.43 3.03 -11.47
N GLU A 107 -6.37 2.35 -11.04
CA GLU A 107 -6.48 1.09 -10.31
C GLU A 107 -6.73 1.35 -8.82
N VAL A 108 -7.31 0.38 -8.14
CA VAL A 108 -7.68 0.52 -6.72
C VAL A 108 -7.15 -0.66 -5.93
N LEU A 109 -6.30 -0.38 -4.95
CA LEU A 109 -5.93 -1.32 -3.90
C LEU A 109 -6.99 -1.24 -2.79
N VAL A 110 -7.76 -2.31 -2.61
CA VAL A 110 -8.79 -2.41 -1.56
C VAL A 110 -8.20 -3.11 -0.35
N GLU A 111 -7.92 -2.36 0.71
CA GLU A 111 -7.26 -2.84 1.92
C GLU A 111 -8.24 -3.49 2.90
N THR A 112 -7.89 -4.67 3.39
CA THR A 112 -8.67 -5.51 4.31
C THR A 112 -7.81 -5.95 5.50
N HIS A 113 -8.43 -6.21 6.67
CA HIS A 113 -7.74 -6.58 7.91
C HIS A 113 -8.25 -7.89 8.53
N ASN A 114 -9.38 -8.41 8.05
CA ASN A 114 -10.02 -9.60 8.58
C ASN A 114 -10.91 -10.25 7.51
N LEU A 115 -11.45 -11.42 7.85
CA LEU A 115 -12.27 -12.20 6.90
C LEU A 115 -13.55 -11.45 6.46
N ALA A 116 -14.20 -10.73 7.38
CA ALA A 116 -15.42 -9.99 7.04
C ALA A 116 -15.13 -8.90 6.00
N GLU A 117 -14.03 -8.17 6.15
CA GLU A 117 -13.58 -7.15 5.19
C GLU A 117 -13.13 -7.78 3.87
N LEU A 118 -12.44 -8.91 3.91
CA LEU A 118 -12.05 -9.66 2.71
C LEU A 118 -13.29 -10.08 1.89
N GLU A 119 -14.34 -10.53 2.55
CA GLU A 119 -15.59 -10.88 1.87
C GLU A 119 -16.31 -9.65 1.28
N VAL A 120 -16.19 -8.48 1.90
CA VAL A 120 -16.67 -7.21 1.31
C VAL A 120 -15.89 -6.92 0.03
N ALA A 121 -14.57 -7.01 0.03
CA ALA A 121 -13.74 -6.78 -1.14
C ALA A 121 -14.07 -7.79 -2.29
N HIS A 122 -14.33 -9.05 -1.95
CA HIS A 122 -14.79 -10.04 -2.91
C HIS A 122 -16.17 -9.70 -3.52
N ARG A 123 -17.14 -9.28 -2.69
CA ARG A 123 -18.47 -8.87 -3.19
C ARG A 123 -18.41 -7.62 -4.05
N LEU A 124 -17.50 -6.70 -3.75
CA LEU A 124 -17.23 -5.53 -4.57
C LEU A 124 -16.68 -5.89 -5.95
N GLY A 125 -16.04 -7.04 -6.08
CA GLY A 125 -15.31 -7.44 -7.29
C GLY A 125 -13.97 -6.71 -7.43
N ALA A 126 -13.35 -6.34 -6.31
CA ALA A 126 -12.06 -5.65 -6.31
C ALA A 126 -11.00 -6.47 -7.03
N GLU A 127 -10.31 -5.88 -7.99
CA GLU A 127 -9.27 -6.58 -8.76
C GLU A 127 -8.02 -6.80 -7.91
N ILE A 128 -7.60 -5.78 -7.15
CA ILE A 128 -6.42 -5.82 -6.28
C ILE A 128 -6.87 -5.68 -4.83
N ILE A 129 -6.57 -6.68 -4.02
CA ILE A 129 -6.96 -6.76 -2.61
C ILE A 129 -5.70 -6.76 -1.74
N GLY A 130 -5.61 -5.81 -0.83
CA GLY A 130 -4.56 -5.74 0.19
C GLY A 130 -5.00 -6.48 1.46
N VAL A 131 -4.10 -7.28 2.03
CA VAL A 131 -4.25 -7.83 3.38
C VAL A 131 -3.23 -7.12 4.27
N ASN A 132 -3.71 -6.23 5.12
CA ASN A 132 -2.85 -5.48 6.02
C ASN A 132 -2.71 -6.19 7.37
N ASN A 133 -1.50 -6.62 7.66
CA ASN A 133 -1.13 -7.30 8.90
C ASN A 133 -1.05 -6.38 10.12
N ARG A 134 -1.34 -5.08 9.95
CA ARG A 134 -1.38 -4.11 11.04
C ARG A 134 -2.81 -3.90 11.51
N ASN A 135 -3.05 -4.12 12.80
CA ASN A 135 -4.31 -3.73 13.43
C ASN A 135 -4.40 -2.19 13.50
N LEU A 136 -5.48 -1.63 12.95
CA LEU A 136 -5.65 -0.16 12.89
C LEU A 136 -5.96 0.48 14.25
N THR A 137 -6.35 -0.31 15.26
CA THR A 137 -6.68 0.18 16.61
C THR A 137 -5.48 0.06 17.56
N THR A 138 -4.81 -1.11 17.59
CA THR A 138 -3.70 -1.37 18.50
C THR A 138 -2.33 -1.05 17.91
N PHE A 139 -2.26 -0.90 16.58
CA PHE A 139 -1.03 -0.78 15.77
C PHE A 139 -0.09 -1.99 15.83
N GLU A 140 -0.48 -3.04 16.50
CA GLU A 140 0.26 -4.32 16.49
C GLU A 140 0.29 -4.90 15.08
N VAL A 141 1.37 -5.58 14.77
CA VAL A 141 1.55 -6.27 13.48
C VAL A 141 1.70 -7.76 13.70
N ASP A 142 0.97 -8.55 12.90
CA ASP A 142 1.00 -9.99 12.97
C ASP A 142 0.85 -10.58 11.55
N LEU A 143 1.93 -11.18 11.03
CA LEU A 143 1.96 -11.79 9.71
C LEU A 143 1.00 -12.98 9.59
N GLN A 144 0.57 -13.54 10.73
CA GLN A 144 -0.42 -14.62 10.78
C GLN A 144 -1.75 -14.20 10.14
N THR A 145 -2.10 -12.90 10.18
CA THR A 145 -3.29 -12.37 9.48
C THR A 145 -3.27 -12.72 8.00
N SER A 146 -2.15 -12.51 7.31
CA SER A 146 -2.00 -12.89 5.90
C SER A 146 -2.11 -14.39 5.68
N VAL A 147 -1.48 -15.18 6.54
CA VAL A 147 -1.50 -16.66 6.44
C VAL A 147 -2.92 -17.19 6.62
N ASP A 148 -3.66 -16.69 7.58
CA ASP A 148 -5.03 -17.12 7.87
C ASP A 148 -5.99 -16.72 6.75
N LEU A 149 -5.89 -15.46 6.25
CA LEU A 149 -6.77 -14.98 5.19
C LEU A 149 -6.48 -15.61 3.83
N ALA A 150 -5.26 -16.04 3.57
CA ALA A 150 -4.90 -16.71 2.31
C ALA A 150 -5.73 -17.98 2.03
N GLN A 151 -6.22 -18.66 3.09
CA GLN A 151 -7.10 -19.82 2.96
C GLN A 151 -8.48 -19.50 2.34
N HIS A 152 -8.85 -18.23 2.32
CA HIS A 152 -10.12 -17.72 1.81
C HIS A 152 -10.00 -17.00 0.45
N PHE A 153 -8.82 -17.02 -0.16
CA PHE A 153 -8.59 -16.37 -1.45
C PHE A 153 -9.40 -17.01 -2.58
N LYS A 154 -9.90 -16.19 -3.46
CA LYS A 154 -10.70 -16.59 -4.62
C LYS A 154 -9.94 -16.29 -5.91
N LYS A 155 -10.22 -17.05 -6.96
CA LYS A 155 -9.67 -16.79 -8.29
C LYS A 155 -10.23 -15.50 -8.88
N GLY A 156 -9.43 -14.79 -9.66
CA GLY A 156 -9.83 -13.54 -10.32
C GLY A 156 -9.48 -12.28 -9.55
N HIS A 157 -8.74 -12.41 -8.46
CA HIS A 157 -8.21 -11.28 -7.68
C HIS A 157 -6.68 -11.41 -7.54
N TYR A 158 -6.01 -10.27 -7.42
CA TYR A 158 -4.60 -10.18 -7.04
C TYR A 158 -4.50 -9.79 -5.56
N TYR A 159 -3.68 -10.51 -4.80
CA TYR A 159 -3.54 -10.31 -3.36
C TYR A 159 -2.17 -9.77 -3.01
N ILE A 160 -2.15 -8.68 -2.23
CA ILE A 160 -0.95 -8.00 -1.76
C ILE A 160 -0.91 -8.09 -0.24
N SER A 161 0.16 -8.62 0.34
CA SER A 161 0.37 -8.59 1.79
C SER A 161 1.07 -7.30 2.19
N GLU A 162 0.54 -6.63 3.21
CA GLU A 162 1.01 -5.33 3.69
C GLU A 162 1.39 -5.38 5.16
N SER A 163 2.45 -4.66 5.54
CA SER A 163 2.99 -4.61 6.90
C SER A 163 3.57 -5.93 7.42
N ALA A 164 4.29 -5.89 8.54
CA ALA A 164 4.90 -7.04 9.21
C ALA A 164 5.97 -7.79 8.41
N ILE A 165 6.45 -7.28 7.28
CA ILE A 165 7.44 -7.92 6.42
C ILE A 165 8.77 -7.25 6.65
N PHE A 166 9.69 -7.93 7.37
CA PHE A 166 10.98 -7.39 7.77
C PHE A 166 12.15 -8.22 7.28
N THR A 167 11.96 -9.51 7.06
CA THR A 167 13.00 -10.47 6.71
C THR A 167 12.69 -11.20 5.39
N GLU A 168 13.70 -11.86 4.84
CA GLU A 168 13.56 -12.74 3.69
C GLU A 168 12.56 -13.87 3.97
N GLN A 169 12.63 -14.46 5.17
CA GLN A 169 11.71 -15.54 5.57
C GLN A 169 10.25 -15.07 5.62
N ASP A 170 9.99 -13.82 6.03
CA ASP A 170 8.64 -13.26 5.99
C ASP A 170 8.10 -13.21 4.55
N ALA A 171 8.94 -12.75 3.61
CA ALA A 171 8.57 -12.66 2.19
C ALA A 171 8.38 -14.05 1.56
N GLU A 172 9.32 -14.98 1.79
CA GLU A 172 9.26 -16.35 1.30
C GLU A 172 7.99 -17.08 1.79
N GLY A 173 7.60 -16.86 3.05
CA GLY A 173 6.38 -17.44 3.62
C GLY A 173 5.09 -17.00 2.92
N LEU A 174 5.10 -15.88 2.22
CA LEU A 174 3.95 -15.32 1.49
C LEU A 174 3.95 -15.67 0.00
N ALA A 175 5.10 -16.02 -0.58
CA ALA A 175 5.31 -16.17 -2.01
C ALA A 175 4.36 -17.16 -2.71
N SER A 176 3.90 -18.20 -2.00
CA SER A 176 2.98 -19.21 -2.56
C SER A 176 1.52 -18.75 -2.63
N SER A 177 1.14 -17.71 -1.88
CA SER A 177 -0.26 -17.31 -1.70
C SER A 177 -0.54 -15.88 -2.20
N PHE A 178 0.45 -15.01 -2.18
CA PHE A 178 0.31 -13.60 -2.56
C PHE A 178 0.98 -13.30 -3.91
N ASN A 179 0.40 -12.37 -4.65
CA ASN A 179 0.93 -11.89 -5.92
C ASN A 179 2.00 -10.79 -5.72
N GLY A 180 2.07 -10.22 -4.53
CA GLY A 180 3.05 -9.20 -4.18
C GLY A 180 3.00 -8.83 -2.71
N ILE A 181 3.97 -8.03 -2.31
CA ILE A 181 4.09 -7.50 -0.94
C ILE A 181 4.30 -6.00 -0.97
N LEU A 182 3.79 -5.30 0.05
CA LEU A 182 4.03 -3.88 0.26
C LEU A 182 4.89 -3.69 1.50
N VAL A 183 6.13 -3.28 1.29
CA VAL A 183 7.14 -3.10 2.33
C VAL A 183 7.47 -1.62 2.48
N GLY A 184 7.35 -1.09 3.68
CA GLY A 184 7.62 0.32 3.98
C GLY A 184 8.72 0.49 5.01
N THR A 185 8.44 0.16 6.27
CA THR A 185 9.33 0.43 7.41
C THR A 185 10.71 -0.19 7.24
N ALA A 186 10.78 -1.46 6.84
CA ALA A 186 12.05 -2.16 6.66
C ALA A 186 12.95 -1.50 5.59
N LEU A 187 12.36 -0.92 4.53
CA LEU A 187 13.09 -0.20 3.49
C LEU A 187 13.50 1.21 3.92
N MET A 188 12.64 1.90 4.68
CA MET A 188 12.93 3.25 5.17
C MET A 188 14.01 3.28 6.27
N GLN A 189 14.21 2.18 6.98
CA GLN A 189 15.21 2.03 8.05
C GLN A 189 16.47 1.31 7.60
N ALA A 190 16.52 0.81 6.35
CA ALA A 190 17.65 0.08 5.83
C ALA A 190 18.86 1.00 5.59
N GLU A 191 20.05 0.58 6.04
CA GLU A 191 21.31 1.24 5.71
C GLU A 191 21.65 1.02 4.22
N ASP A 192 21.39 -0.18 3.69
CA ASP A 192 21.50 -0.52 2.28
C ASP A 192 20.11 -0.93 1.76
N VAL A 193 19.44 0.04 1.13
CA VAL A 193 18.09 -0.13 0.57
C VAL A 193 18.09 -1.16 -0.56
N ALA A 194 19.10 -1.16 -1.42
CA ALA A 194 19.20 -2.07 -2.56
C ALA A 194 19.33 -3.53 -2.09
N GLN A 195 20.16 -3.78 -1.09
CA GLN A 195 20.30 -5.10 -0.49
C GLN A 195 18.99 -5.54 0.19
N ARG A 196 18.32 -4.62 0.89
CA ARG A 196 17.06 -4.93 1.57
C ARG A 196 15.93 -5.27 0.59
N ILE A 197 15.82 -4.59 -0.54
CA ILE A 197 14.82 -4.92 -1.57
C ILE A 197 15.07 -6.34 -2.08
N LYS A 198 16.31 -6.68 -2.42
CA LYS A 198 16.66 -8.03 -2.90
C LYS A 198 16.33 -9.11 -1.87
N ALA A 199 16.54 -8.82 -0.58
CA ALA A 199 16.26 -9.76 0.49
C ALA A 199 14.75 -10.02 0.68
N VAL A 200 13.87 -9.08 0.34
CA VAL A 200 12.41 -9.24 0.47
C VAL A 200 11.69 -9.47 -0.86
N SER A 201 12.43 -9.59 -1.97
CA SER A 201 11.87 -9.93 -3.28
C SER A 201 11.87 -11.43 -3.51
N TYR A 202 10.79 -11.97 -4.10
CA TYR A 202 10.65 -13.39 -4.47
C TYR A 202 10.15 -13.55 -5.91
#